data_616bbc6b2dff40f9204aae0522230aba
#
_entry.id   616bbc6b2dff40f9204aae0522230aba
#
_cell.length_a   1.000
_cell.length_b   1.000
_cell.length_c   1.000
_cell.angle_alpha   90.00
_cell.angle_beta   90.00
_cell.angle_gamma   90.00
#
_symmetry.space_group_name_H-M   'P 1'
#
loop_
_entity.id
_entity.type
_entity.pdbx_description
1 polymer ?
#
loop_
_entity_poly.entity_id
_entity_poly.type
_entity_poly.pdbx_seq_one_letter_code
_entity_poly.pdbx_strand_id
1 'polypeptide(L)'
;MNILSIGGSDPSSGAGIQSDIKTFSNHDVYGFTIVTTITSQNTRKVTSIEPVSVKSLKAQLDSIFSDFHIDAIKIGMVYNFQMIKVIHSKLRNIKVPIIVDPIIKSTTGTMLLKKNALRDYKKLIIPMADVITPNKYEAKILSGISNIKKSAKKIQTMGAKCVIITGATSSNGQISDFILEENKEYVISGKKIPIRTHGSGCNYSASITVSLAKGNTIRSAVKTAKNYVYQSIKNSKKIGKGISITHSHISNEMKELSDSINDFRQIRNIYKVIPECQTNFVFAKKNPATINDVLGISGRLVKCGKEIVTAGEIMYGGSQHVGTAIIQVNKKFPEIRSCLNIKYDTKIVSKAKKVGFTILSYDRNKEPRKLRDKENSSISWGISNSLKTKLPDIIYHKGDIGKEAMILIFGKNPDDVVKKVSKIIAY
;
A
#
# COMPACT_ATOMS: atom_id res chain seq x y z
N MET A 1 -15.70 -1.45 -1.12
CA MET A 1 -15.13 -0.48 -2.08
C MET A 1 -14.92 -1.19 -3.39
N ASN A 2 -15.38 -0.58 -4.48
CA ASN A 2 -15.50 -1.18 -5.80
C ASN A 2 -14.67 -0.38 -6.81
N ILE A 3 -13.69 -1.01 -7.44
CA ILE A 3 -12.79 -0.32 -8.39
C ILE A 3 -12.90 -0.97 -9.76
N LEU A 4 -13.04 -0.15 -10.80
CA LEU A 4 -13.13 -0.60 -12.17
C LEU A 4 -11.78 -0.43 -12.89
N SER A 5 -11.26 -1.52 -13.46
CA SER A 5 -10.16 -1.48 -14.42
C SER A 5 -10.68 -1.62 -15.85
N ILE A 6 -10.32 -0.67 -16.71
CA ILE A 6 -10.59 -0.70 -18.15
C ILE A 6 -9.26 -0.87 -18.87
N GLY A 7 -9.06 -2.02 -19.54
CA GLY A 7 -7.75 -2.27 -20.16
C GLY A 7 -7.66 -3.54 -20.98
N GLY A 8 -6.47 -3.84 -21.47
CA GLY A 8 -6.18 -5.06 -22.19
C GLY A 8 -6.03 -6.27 -21.29
N SER A 9 -6.41 -7.44 -21.79
CA SER A 9 -6.20 -8.73 -21.13
C SER A 9 -4.81 -9.27 -21.49
N ASP A 10 -4.00 -9.60 -20.47
CA ASP A 10 -2.69 -10.24 -20.59
C ASP A 10 -2.76 -11.68 -20.06
N PRO A 11 -2.71 -12.71 -20.94
CA PRO A 11 -2.81 -14.11 -20.52
C PRO A 11 -1.65 -14.57 -19.63
N SER A 12 -0.51 -13.86 -19.65
CA SER A 12 0.59 -14.15 -18.72
C SER A 12 0.31 -13.63 -17.29
N SER A 13 -0.75 -12.88 -17.12
CA SER A 13 -1.14 -12.24 -15.84
C SER A 13 -0.04 -11.36 -15.23
N GLY A 14 0.92 -10.92 -16.04
CA GLY A 14 2.02 -10.05 -15.63
C GLY A 14 1.67 -8.57 -15.67
N ALA A 15 0.73 -8.18 -16.54
CA ALA A 15 0.23 -6.81 -16.70
C ALA A 15 -1.27 -6.83 -17.00
N GLY A 16 -1.80 -5.74 -17.58
CA GLY A 16 -3.20 -5.62 -17.97
C GLY A 16 -4.17 -5.71 -16.80
N ILE A 17 -5.44 -5.99 -17.12
CA ILE A 17 -6.51 -6.10 -16.12
C ILE A 17 -6.23 -7.17 -15.07
N GLN A 18 -5.51 -8.25 -15.41
CA GLN A 18 -5.16 -9.31 -14.47
C GLN A 18 -4.20 -8.82 -13.37
N SER A 19 -3.23 -7.98 -13.74
CA SER A 19 -2.33 -7.34 -12.78
C SER A 19 -3.07 -6.32 -11.90
N ASP A 20 -4.03 -5.60 -12.48
CA ASP A 20 -4.85 -4.65 -11.76
C ASP A 20 -5.73 -5.35 -10.71
N ILE A 21 -6.42 -6.43 -11.07
CA ILE A 21 -7.23 -7.24 -10.15
C ILE A 21 -6.39 -7.80 -9.01
N LYS A 22 -5.19 -8.33 -9.29
CA LYS A 22 -4.27 -8.78 -8.25
C LYS A 22 -3.90 -7.64 -7.29
N THR A 23 -3.65 -6.44 -7.83
CA THR A 23 -3.34 -5.27 -7.03
C THR A 23 -4.53 -4.85 -6.18
N PHE A 24 -5.73 -4.82 -6.73
CA PHE A 24 -6.96 -4.50 -6.01
C PHE A 24 -7.21 -5.49 -4.87
N SER A 25 -7.13 -6.80 -5.14
CA SER A 25 -7.25 -7.85 -4.14
C SER A 25 -6.20 -7.73 -3.02
N ASN A 26 -4.97 -7.38 -3.37
CA ASN A 26 -3.89 -7.16 -2.39
C ASN A 26 -4.11 -5.92 -1.51
N HIS A 27 -4.95 -4.99 -1.93
CA HIS A 27 -5.35 -3.81 -1.16
C HIS A 27 -6.72 -3.94 -0.51
N ASP A 28 -7.29 -5.16 -0.50
CA ASP A 28 -8.59 -5.50 0.10
C ASP A 28 -9.75 -4.68 -0.48
N VAL A 29 -9.80 -4.57 -1.82
CA VAL A 29 -10.89 -3.93 -2.55
C VAL A 29 -11.41 -4.85 -3.65
N TYR A 30 -12.71 -4.77 -3.95
CA TYR A 30 -13.32 -5.54 -5.02
C TYR A 30 -13.01 -4.91 -6.38
N GLY A 31 -12.52 -5.70 -7.33
CA GLY A 31 -12.11 -5.24 -8.65
C GLY A 31 -13.06 -5.71 -9.74
N PHE A 32 -13.57 -4.76 -10.54
CA PHE A 32 -14.29 -5.02 -11.77
C PHE A 32 -13.38 -4.81 -12.98
N THR A 33 -13.70 -5.44 -14.10
CA THR A 33 -12.91 -5.32 -15.33
C THR A 33 -13.75 -5.08 -16.57
N ILE A 34 -13.26 -4.22 -17.44
CA ILE A 34 -13.71 -4.04 -18.82
C ILE A 34 -12.54 -4.37 -19.75
N VAL A 35 -12.73 -5.36 -20.60
CA VAL A 35 -11.72 -5.79 -21.57
C VAL A 35 -11.83 -4.94 -22.82
N THR A 36 -10.75 -4.23 -23.17
CA THR A 36 -10.64 -3.46 -24.42
C THR A 36 -10.03 -4.29 -25.55
N THR A 37 -9.05 -5.12 -25.20
CA THR A 37 -8.27 -5.94 -26.15
C THR A 37 -7.91 -7.27 -25.48
N ILE A 38 -7.79 -8.30 -26.29
CA ILE A 38 -7.20 -9.58 -25.90
C ILE A 38 -5.79 -9.61 -26.53
N THR A 39 -4.74 -9.73 -25.71
CA THR A 39 -3.39 -9.89 -26.23
C THR A 39 -2.96 -11.35 -26.21
N SER A 40 -2.23 -11.77 -27.23
CA SER A 40 -1.44 -13.00 -27.20
C SER A 40 -0.03 -12.60 -26.77
N GLN A 41 0.24 -12.74 -25.48
CA GLN A 41 1.45 -12.21 -24.84
C GLN A 41 2.09 -13.22 -23.90
N ASN A 42 3.40 -13.19 -23.84
CA ASN A 42 4.20 -13.91 -22.86
C ASN A 42 5.36 -13.04 -22.34
N THR A 43 6.25 -13.62 -21.53
CA THR A 43 7.36 -12.87 -20.92
C THR A 43 8.41 -12.36 -21.93
N ARG A 44 8.35 -12.76 -23.22
CA ARG A 44 9.29 -12.36 -24.27
C ARG A 44 8.71 -11.35 -25.25
N LYS A 45 7.43 -11.53 -25.67
CA LYS A 45 6.82 -10.70 -26.72
C LYS A 45 5.29 -10.71 -26.66
N VAL A 46 4.72 -9.71 -27.28
CA VAL A 46 3.31 -9.66 -27.71
C VAL A 46 3.27 -10.13 -29.17
N THR A 47 2.52 -11.18 -29.46
CA THR A 47 2.42 -11.78 -30.81
C THR A 47 1.17 -11.33 -31.55
N SER A 48 0.08 -11.03 -30.84
CA SER A 48 -1.16 -10.54 -31.43
C SER A 48 -1.90 -9.61 -30.47
N ILE A 49 -2.71 -8.72 -31.01
CA ILE A 49 -3.58 -7.80 -30.28
C ILE A 49 -4.92 -7.77 -30.99
N GLU A 50 -5.94 -8.32 -30.36
CA GLU A 50 -7.31 -8.37 -30.87
C GLU A 50 -8.20 -7.43 -30.06
N PRO A 51 -8.62 -6.28 -30.64
CA PRO A 51 -9.58 -5.41 -29.97
C PRO A 51 -10.94 -6.09 -29.90
N VAL A 52 -11.63 -5.99 -28.76
CA VAL A 52 -13.03 -6.43 -28.68
C VAL A 52 -13.89 -5.54 -29.59
N SER A 53 -15.05 -6.04 -30.01
CA SER A 53 -15.96 -5.22 -30.83
C SER A 53 -16.49 -4.02 -30.03
N VAL A 54 -16.82 -2.93 -30.73
CA VAL A 54 -17.47 -1.75 -30.12
C VAL A 54 -18.76 -2.14 -29.39
N LYS A 55 -19.53 -3.08 -29.96
CA LYS A 55 -20.75 -3.62 -29.36
C LYS A 55 -20.44 -4.30 -28.02
N SER A 56 -19.42 -5.16 -27.99
CA SER A 56 -19.00 -5.87 -26.78
C SER A 56 -18.48 -4.90 -25.70
N LEU A 57 -17.67 -3.89 -26.07
CA LEU A 57 -17.18 -2.90 -25.12
C LEU A 57 -18.33 -2.09 -24.48
N LYS A 58 -19.31 -1.66 -25.29
CA LYS A 58 -20.50 -0.98 -24.78
C LYS A 58 -21.29 -1.87 -23.83
N ALA A 59 -21.55 -3.12 -24.20
CA ALA A 59 -22.30 -4.08 -23.41
C ALA A 59 -21.61 -4.33 -22.04
N GLN A 60 -20.27 -4.50 -22.01
CA GLN A 60 -19.52 -4.62 -20.76
C GLN A 60 -19.69 -3.39 -19.86
N LEU A 61 -19.53 -2.19 -20.41
CA LEU A 61 -19.71 -0.93 -19.68
C LEU A 61 -21.13 -0.78 -19.16
N ASP A 62 -22.15 -1.09 -19.98
CA ASP A 62 -23.56 -0.98 -19.59
C ASP A 62 -23.90 -1.98 -18.49
N SER A 63 -23.41 -3.22 -18.56
CA SER A 63 -23.63 -4.25 -17.53
C SER A 63 -23.05 -3.84 -16.18
N ILE A 64 -21.84 -3.28 -16.15
CA ILE A 64 -21.21 -2.85 -14.88
C ILE A 64 -21.93 -1.63 -14.31
N PHE A 65 -22.15 -0.59 -15.10
CA PHE A 65 -22.74 0.66 -14.59
C PHE A 65 -24.24 0.60 -14.34
N SER A 66 -24.95 -0.44 -14.80
CA SER A 66 -26.37 -0.64 -14.49
C SER A 66 -26.62 -1.32 -13.14
N ASP A 67 -25.63 -2.03 -12.59
CA ASP A 67 -25.79 -2.88 -11.42
C ASP A 67 -24.89 -2.45 -10.24
N PHE A 68 -23.69 -1.98 -10.53
CA PHE A 68 -22.67 -1.76 -9.50
C PHE A 68 -22.35 -0.27 -9.29
N HIS A 69 -22.20 0.10 -8.00
CA HIS A 69 -21.59 1.36 -7.62
C HIS A 69 -20.07 1.24 -7.74
N ILE A 70 -19.43 2.17 -8.45
CA ILE A 70 -17.98 2.23 -8.65
C ILE A 70 -17.41 3.43 -7.90
N ASP A 71 -16.39 3.18 -7.07
CA ASP A 71 -15.74 4.21 -6.23
C ASP A 71 -14.54 4.88 -6.92
N ALA A 72 -13.88 4.20 -7.86
CA ALA A 72 -12.79 4.76 -8.69
C ALA A 72 -12.58 3.93 -9.96
N ILE A 73 -11.96 4.53 -10.98
CA ILE A 73 -11.72 3.92 -12.28
C ILE A 73 -10.23 4.05 -12.63
N LYS A 74 -9.64 2.92 -13.06
CA LYS A 74 -8.34 2.91 -13.75
C LYS A 74 -8.55 2.69 -15.23
N ILE A 75 -7.99 3.54 -16.08
CA ILE A 75 -7.91 3.36 -17.53
C ILE A 75 -6.48 2.99 -17.91
N GLY A 76 -6.30 1.80 -18.47
CA GLY A 76 -5.02 1.32 -19.00
C GLY A 76 -4.99 1.32 -20.53
N MET A 77 -4.71 0.16 -21.16
CA MET A 77 -4.63 0.02 -22.60
C MET A 77 -5.98 0.22 -23.28
N VAL A 78 -6.06 1.20 -24.21
CA VAL A 78 -7.29 1.53 -24.96
C VAL A 78 -7.15 1.32 -26.48
N TYR A 79 -6.02 0.94 -26.98
CA TYR A 79 -5.60 0.51 -28.32
C TYR A 79 -5.95 1.44 -29.50
N ASN A 80 -7.23 1.76 -29.77
CA ASN A 80 -7.66 2.49 -30.97
C ASN A 80 -8.71 3.57 -30.67
N PHE A 81 -9.03 4.41 -31.69
CA PHE A 81 -9.94 5.54 -31.53
C PHE A 81 -11.40 5.14 -31.24
N GLN A 82 -11.86 4.00 -31.75
CA GLN A 82 -13.22 3.54 -31.49
C GLN A 82 -13.41 3.24 -29.99
N MET A 83 -12.43 2.54 -29.37
CA MET A 83 -12.44 2.28 -27.93
C MET A 83 -12.41 3.58 -27.12
N ILE A 84 -11.53 4.53 -27.53
CA ILE A 84 -11.43 5.84 -26.90
C ILE A 84 -12.78 6.56 -26.88
N LYS A 85 -13.48 6.62 -28.02
CA LYS A 85 -14.79 7.28 -28.11
C LYS A 85 -15.86 6.63 -27.22
N VAL A 86 -15.91 5.30 -27.18
CA VAL A 86 -16.86 4.56 -26.35
C VAL A 86 -16.61 4.83 -24.87
N ILE A 87 -15.34 4.70 -24.42
CA ILE A 87 -14.95 4.93 -23.03
C ILE A 87 -15.26 6.38 -22.63
N HIS A 88 -14.83 7.35 -23.44
CA HIS A 88 -15.13 8.77 -23.20
C HIS A 88 -16.63 9.04 -23.09
N SER A 89 -17.43 8.53 -24.04
CA SER A 89 -18.89 8.75 -24.03
C SER A 89 -19.55 8.23 -22.75
N LYS A 90 -19.07 7.10 -22.22
CA LYS A 90 -19.62 6.50 -21.00
C LYS A 90 -19.14 7.21 -19.74
N LEU A 91 -17.87 7.63 -19.70
CA LEU A 91 -17.23 8.11 -18.46
C LEU A 91 -17.26 9.64 -18.29
N ARG A 92 -17.49 10.44 -19.32
CA ARG A 92 -17.40 11.92 -19.26
C ARG A 92 -18.23 12.59 -18.17
N ASN A 93 -19.30 11.96 -17.71
CA ASN A 93 -20.20 12.47 -16.67
C ASN A 93 -20.02 11.76 -15.32
N ILE A 94 -19.10 10.82 -15.21
CA ILE A 94 -18.81 10.09 -13.98
C ILE A 94 -17.99 10.98 -13.04
N LYS A 95 -18.36 11.00 -11.75
CA LYS A 95 -17.76 11.88 -10.73
C LYS A 95 -16.92 11.11 -9.70
N VAL A 96 -16.29 10.02 -10.10
CA VAL A 96 -15.34 9.29 -9.25
C VAL A 96 -13.91 9.51 -9.75
N PRO A 97 -12.88 9.31 -8.92
CA PRO A 97 -11.50 9.44 -9.34
C PRO A 97 -11.18 8.55 -10.57
N ILE A 98 -10.61 9.16 -11.62
CA ILE A 98 -10.17 8.46 -12.82
C ILE A 98 -8.66 8.53 -12.94
N ILE A 99 -8.00 7.39 -12.87
CA ILE A 99 -6.56 7.25 -12.98
C ILE A 99 -6.20 6.68 -14.36
N VAL A 100 -5.39 7.39 -15.11
CA VAL A 100 -5.01 7.02 -16.47
C VAL A 100 -3.56 6.56 -16.51
N ASP A 101 -3.36 5.28 -16.87
CA ASP A 101 -2.04 4.74 -17.20
C ASP A 101 -1.90 4.77 -18.74
N PRO A 102 -1.14 5.70 -19.32
CA PRO A 102 -1.11 5.92 -20.76
C PRO A 102 -0.22 4.90 -21.48
N ILE A 103 -0.66 3.65 -21.48
CA ILE A 103 0.09 2.53 -22.04
C ILE A 103 0.20 2.67 -23.56
N ILE A 104 1.32 3.24 -24.04
CA ILE A 104 1.60 3.43 -25.46
C ILE A 104 2.41 2.24 -26.04
N LYS A 105 3.33 1.69 -25.24
CA LYS A 105 4.25 0.63 -25.66
C LYS A 105 4.42 -0.41 -24.58
N SER A 106 4.43 -1.69 -24.96
CA SER A 106 4.71 -2.79 -24.02
C SER A 106 6.15 -2.75 -23.52
N THR A 107 6.40 -3.41 -22.39
CA THR A 107 7.77 -3.60 -21.87
C THR A 107 8.68 -4.32 -22.87
N THR A 108 8.11 -5.14 -23.75
CA THR A 108 8.83 -5.88 -24.81
C THR A 108 8.96 -5.12 -26.12
N GLY A 109 8.39 -3.91 -26.23
CA GLY A 109 8.61 -3.01 -27.36
C GLY A 109 7.46 -2.91 -28.37
N THR A 110 6.38 -3.68 -28.23
CA THR A 110 5.23 -3.63 -29.13
C THR A 110 4.37 -2.39 -28.88
N MET A 111 3.89 -1.72 -29.94
CA MET A 111 2.98 -0.58 -29.82
C MET A 111 1.59 -1.07 -29.38
N LEU A 112 1.08 -0.50 -28.29
CA LEU A 112 -0.18 -0.86 -27.66
C LEU A 112 -1.26 0.22 -27.83
N LEU A 113 -0.90 1.38 -28.34
CA LEU A 113 -1.81 2.43 -28.82
C LEU A 113 -1.52 2.68 -30.30
N LYS A 114 -2.53 2.58 -31.16
CA LYS A 114 -2.37 2.88 -32.59
C LYS A 114 -1.97 4.35 -32.79
N LYS A 115 -1.01 4.62 -33.69
CA LYS A 115 -0.51 5.98 -33.94
C LYS A 115 -1.62 6.97 -34.32
N ASN A 116 -2.59 6.54 -35.12
CA ASN A 116 -3.73 7.37 -35.52
C ASN A 116 -4.72 7.64 -34.39
N ALA A 117 -4.67 6.91 -33.27
CA ALA A 117 -5.51 7.12 -32.10
C ALA A 117 -4.91 8.12 -31.09
N LEU A 118 -3.62 8.49 -31.22
CA LEU A 118 -2.93 9.35 -30.26
C LEU A 118 -3.57 10.75 -30.13
N ARG A 119 -4.07 11.30 -31.24
CA ARG A 119 -4.78 12.60 -31.23
C ARG A 119 -6.05 12.53 -30.39
N ASP A 120 -6.87 11.50 -30.62
CA ASP A 120 -8.13 11.31 -29.88
C ASP A 120 -7.85 10.97 -28.40
N TYR A 121 -6.79 10.20 -28.10
CA TYR A 121 -6.34 9.93 -26.76
C TYR A 121 -6.04 11.23 -25.98
N LYS A 122 -5.26 12.13 -26.59
CA LYS A 122 -4.93 13.44 -26.01
C LYS A 122 -6.17 14.32 -25.81
N LYS A 123 -7.12 14.27 -26.73
CA LYS A 123 -8.33 15.11 -26.72
C LYS A 123 -9.43 14.59 -25.79
N LEU A 124 -9.55 13.27 -25.63
CA LEU A 124 -10.71 12.65 -24.98
C LEU A 124 -10.37 11.92 -23.68
N ILE A 125 -9.20 11.27 -23.58
CA ILE A 125 -8.84 10.49 -22.38
C ILE A 125 -8.08 11.35 -21.35
N ILE A 126 -7.06 12.11 -21.78
CA ILE A 126 -6.27 12.92 -20.86
C ILE A 126 -7.13 13.92 -20.07
N PRO A 127 -8.12 14.64 -20.66
CA PRO A 127 -8.95 15.57 -19.89
C PRO A 127 -9.82 14.93 -18.80
N MET A 128 -10.07 13.62 -18.86
CA MET A 128 -10.82 12.91 -17.83
C MET A 128 -9.96 12.48 -16.64
N ALA A 129 -8.63 12.59 -16.76
CA ALA A 129 -7.71 12.08 -15.75
C ALA A 129 -7.63 13.00 -14.53
N ASP A 130 -8.03 12.51 -13.36
CA ASP A 130 -7.65 13.12 -12.08
C ASP A 130 -6.14 12.92 -11.86
N VAL A 131 -5.62 11.75 -12.22
CA VAL A 131 -4.19 11.45 -12.24
C VAL A 131 -3.80 10.71 -13.51
N ILE A 132 -2.73 11.15 -14.18
CA ILE A 132 -2.11 10.43 -15.28
C ILE A 132 -0.67 10.02 -14.93
N THR A 133 -0.26 8.77 -15.23
CA THR A 133 1.00 8.17 -14.76
C THR A 133 1.98 7.77 -15.88
N PRO A 134 2.31 8.65 -16.83
CA PRO A 134 3.24 8.32 -17.90
C PRO A 134 4.66 8.03 -17.38
N ASN A 135 5.35 7.08 -17.97
CA ASN A 135 6.80 7.01 -17.87
C ASN A 135 7.46 8.09 -18.77
N LYS A 136 8.79 8.24 -18.71
CA LYS A 136 9.52 9.24 -19.51
C LYS A 136 9.28 9.14 -21.01
N TYR A 137 9.20 7.93 -21.55
CA TYR A 137 8.95 7.70 -22.96
C TYR A 137 7.53 8.13 -23.35
N GLU A 138 6.54 7.73 -22.57
CA GLU A 138 5.13 8.08 -22.78
C GLU A 138 4.91 9.58 -22.63
N ALA A 139 5.50 10.19 -21.61
CA ALA A 139 5.44 11.63 -21.40
C ALA A 139 5.99 12.41 -22.61
N LYS A 140 7.12 11.95 -23.20
CA LYS A 140 7.66 12.52 -24.43
C LYS A 140 6.72 12.37 -25.64
N ILE A 141 6.10 11.21 -25.83
CA ILE A 141 5.14 10.97 -26.90
C ILE A 141 3.88 11.85 -26.75
N LEU A 142 3.37 11.95 -25.52
CA LEU A 142 2.19 12.74 -25.24
C LEU A 142 2.43 14.23 -25.41
N SER A 143 3.53 14.75 -24.88
CA SER A 143 3.83 16.18 -24.88
C SER A 143 4.60 16.66 -26.11
N GLY A 144 5.37 15.80 -26.77
CA GLY A 144 6.39 16.16 -27.74
C GLY A 144 7.70 16.71 -27.13
N ILE A 145 7.82 16.74 -25.79
CA ILE A 145 8.89 17.43 -25.05
C ILE A 145 9.67 16.41 -24.21
N SER A 146 11.01 16.45 -24.29
CA SER A 146 11.87 15.53 -23.51
C SER A 146 12.15 16.03 -22.08
N ASN A 147 12.08 17.33 -21.83
CA ASN A 147 12.25 17.88 -20.48
C ASN A 147 11.07 17.50 -19.58
N ILE A 148 11.33 16.86 -18.44
CA ILE A 148 10.33 16.31 -17.55
C ILE A 148 9.31 17.35 -17.07
N LYS A 149 9.79 18.48 -16.55
CA LYS A 149 8.92 19.55 -16.05
C LYS A 149 8.06 20.17 -17.14
N LYS A 150 8.66 20.50 -18.27
CA LYS A 150 7.93 21.06 -19.42
C LYS A 150 6.94 20.06 -20.02
N SER A 151 7.30 18.77 -20.03
CA SER A 151 6.44 17.67 -20.47
C SER A 151 5.22 17.54 -19.55
N ALA A 152 5.43 17.51 -18.23
CA ALA A 152 4.33 17.45 -17.24
C ALA A 152 3.38 18.63 -17.40
N LYS A 153 3.89 19.88 -17.48
CA LYS A 153 3.07 21.07 -17.71
C LYS A 153 2.26 20.96 -19.01
N LYS A 154 2.88 20.52 -20.10
CA LYS A 154 2.18 20.34 -21.37
C LYS A 154 1.07 19.28 -21.30
N ILE A 155 1.28 18.17 -20.61
CA ILE A 155 0.24 17.15 -20.39
C ILE A 155 -0.89 17.71 -19.51
N GLN A 156 -0.56 18.46 -18.46
CA GLN A 156 -1.56 19.12 -17.62
C GLN A 156 -2.41 20.12 -18.41
N THR A 157 -1.83 20.90 -19.32
CA THR A 157 -2.60 21.80 -20.21
C THR A 157 -3.54 21.07 -21.18
N MET A 158 -3.41 19.75 -21.33
CA MET A 158 -4.37 18.93 -22.07
C MET A 158 -5.59 18.54 -21.21
N GLY A 159 -5.62 18.88 -19.91
CA GLY A 159 -6.76 18.72 -19.02
C GLY A 159 -6.57 17.76 -17.85
N ALA A 160 -5.43 17.05 -17.74
CA ALA A 160 -5.16 16.21 -16.56
C ALA A 160 -4.97 17.06 -15.30
N LYS A 161 -5.63 16.70 -14.18
CA LYS A 161 -5.51 17.48 -12.92
C LYS A 161 -4.14 17.27 -12.25
N CYS A 162 -3.65 16.04 -12.24
CA CYS A 162 -2.34 15.69 -11.71
C CYS A 162 -1.55 14.84 -12.72
N VAL A 163 -0.26 15.17 -12.91
CA VAL A 163 0.65 14.42 -13.78
C VAL A 163 1.78 13.85 -12.95
N ILE A 164 1.95 12.53 -12.99
CA ILE A 164 3.02 11.81 -12.32
C ILE A 164 3.92 11.17 -13.37
N ILE A 165 5.09 11.76 -13.65
CA ILE A 165 6.06 11.14 -14.56
C ILE A 165 6.89 10.14 -13.77
N THR A 166 6.63 8.86 -14.02
CA THR A 166 7.27 7.76 -13.29
C THR A 166 8.71 7.54 -13.75
N GLY A 167 9.61 7.26 -12.80
CA GLY A 167 11.03 7.06 -13.10
C GLY A 167 11.71 8.28 -13.74
N ALA A 168 11.27 9.49 -13.39
CA ALA A 168 11.78 10.75 -13.93
C ALA A 168 13.29 10.88 -13.77
N THR A 169 13.84 10.46 -12.64
CA THR A 169 15.28 10.33 -12.43
C THR A 169 15.63 8.99 -11.79
N SER A 170 16.86 8.55 -12.02
CA SER A 170 17.39 7.32 -11.42
C SER A 170 18.88 7.47 -11.20
N SER A 171 19.33 7.51 -9.94
CA SER A 171 20.73 7.63 -9.55
C SER A 171 20.94 7.01 -8.16
N ASN A 172 22.16 6.55 -7.87
CA ASN A 172 22.60 6.09 -6.55
C ASN A 172 21.63 5.09 -5.87
N GLY A 173 21.15 4.10 -6.64
CA GLY A 173 20.21 3.09 -6.11
C GLY A 173 18.80 3.62 -5.78
N GLN A 174 18.48 4.83 -6.21
CA GLN A 174 17.14 5.42 -6.07
C GLN A 174 16.47 5.62 -7.42
N ILE A 175 15.14 5.61 -7.41
CA ILE A 175 14.26 5.96 -8.53
C ILE A 175 13.23 6.98 -8.05
N SER A 176 13.09 8.08 -8.78
CA SER A 176 12.24 9.19 -8.38
C SER A 176 11.15 9.45 -9.42
N ASP A 177 9.96 9.78 -8.94
CA ASP A 177 8.85 10.23 -9.78
C ASP A 177 8.71 11.74 -9.61
N PHE A 178 8.42 12.44 -10.71
CA PHE A 178 8.10 13.85 -10.71
C PHE A 178 6.60 14.03 -10.71
N ILE A 179 6.08 14.80 -9.78
CA ILE A 179 4.66 15.06 -9.59
C ILE A 179 4.38 16.55 -9.84
N LEU A 180 3.38 16.81 -10.70
CA LEU A 180 2.76 18.10 -10.90
C LEU A 180 1.29 18.00 -10.52
N GLU A 181 0.94 18.50 -9.34
CA GLU A 181 -0.40 18.51 -8.77
C GLU A 181 -0.88 19.96 -8.71
N GLU A 182 -1.92 20.32 -9.48
CA GLU A 182 -2.30 21.71 -9.68
C GLU A 182 -1.08 22.56 -10.10
N ASN A 183 -0.62 23.48 -9.25
CA ASN A 183 0.57 24.30 -9.46
C ASN A 183 1.77 23.88 -8.59
N LYS A 184 1.66 22.75 -7.85
CA LYS A 184 2.71 22.27 -6.94
C LYS A 184 3.57 21.24 -7.64
N GLU A 185 4.88 21.49 -7.69
CA GLU A 185 5.88 20.55 -8.20
C GLU A 185 6.61 19.90 -7.03
N TYR A 186 6.72 18.58 -7.03
CA TYR A 186 7.56 17.87 -6.05
C TYR A 186 8.02 16.51 -6.58
N VAL A 187 8.99 15.93 -5.90
CA VAL A 187 9.59 14.64 -6.26
C VAL A 187 9.39 13.67 -5.11
N ILE A 188 9.06 12.43 -5.44
CA ILE A 188 9.03 11.33 -4.47
C ILE A 188 10.00 10.25 -4.92
N SER A 189 11.02 10.00 -4.07
CA SER A 189 12.05 9.00 -4.32
C SER A 189 11.77 7.70 -3.59
N GLY A 190 12.28 6.60 -4.11
CA GLY A 190 12.25 5.29 -3.50
C GLY A 190 13.45 4.46 -3.90
N LYS A 191 13.71 3.33 -3.21
CA LYS A 191 14.78 2.41 -3.57
C LYS A 191 14.54 1.81 -4.96
N LYS A 192 15.60 1.70 -5.75
CA LYS A 192 15.57 1.06 -7.07
C LYS A 192 16.08 -0.38 -6.95
N ILE A 193 15.34 -1.32 -7.54
CA ILE A 193 15.83 -2.68 -7.79
C ILE A 193 16.26 -2.72 -9.26
N PRO A 194 17.51 -3.10 -9.59
CA PRO A 194 18.02 -3.07 -10.96
C PRO A 194 17.58 -4.30 -11.76
N ILE A 195 16.28 -4.63 -11.69
CA ILE A 195 15.67 -5.74 -12.42
C ILE A 195 14.58 -5.18 -13.32
N ARG A 196 14.57 -5.62 -14.57
CA ARG A 196 13.50 -5.32 -15.53
C ARG A 196 12.37 -6.32 -15.31
N THR A 197 11.19 -5.82 -15.04
CA THR A 197 10.00 -6.65 -14.75
C THR A 197 8.83 -6.26 -15.63
N HIS A 198 7.90 -7.20 -15.82
CA HIS A 198 6.63 -6.98 -16.48
C HIS A 198 5.56 -6.63 -15.43
N GLY A 199 4.75 -5.58 -15.68
CA GLY A 199 3.60 -5.19 -14.89
C GLY A 199 3.82 -4.12 -13.82
N SER A 200 5.05 -3.62 -13.61
CA SER A 200 5.32 -2.60 -12.58
C SER A 200 4.52 -1.30 -12.77
N GLY A 201 4.29 -0.84 -14.00
CA GLY A 201 3.47 0.33 -14.31
C GLY A 201 2.00 0.11 -13.95
N CYS A 202 1.43 -1.04 -14.37
CA CYS A 202 0.06 -1.40 -14.04
C CYS A 202 -0.16 -1.51 -12.53
N ASN A 203 0.76 -2.15 -11.80
CA ASN A 203 0.71 -2.21 -10.34
C ASN A 203 0.75 -0.82 -9.70
N TYR A 204 1.58 0.08 -10.24
CA TYR A 204 1.71 1.44 -9.74
C TYR A 204 0.41 2.23 -9.89
N SER A 205 -0.14 2.29 -11.09
CA SER A 205 -1.37 3.02 -11.40
C SER A 205 -2.58 2.40 -10.68
N ALA A 206 -2.66 1.07 -10.57
CA ALA A 206 -3.70 0.37 -9.84
C ALA A 206 -3.65 0.66 -8.32
N SER A 207 -2.44 0.68 -7.72
CA SER A 207 -2.26 1.03 -6.30
C SER A 207 -2.63 2.50 -6.03
N ILE A 208 -2.30 3.43 -6.93
CA ILE A 208 -2.76 4.83 -6.84
C ILE A 208 -4.29 4.89 -6.87
N THR A 209 -4.93 4.15 -7.78
CA THR A 209 -6.39 4.12 -7.90
C THR A 209 -7.05 3.71 -6.59
N VAL A 210 -6.57 2.63 -5.97
CA VAL A 210 -7.06 2.18 -4.65
C VAL A 210 -6.85 3.25 -3.59
N SER A 211 -5.68 3.86 -3.54
CA SER A 211 -5.36 4.84 -2.50
C SER A 211 -6.24 6.09 -2.61
N LEU A 212 -6.51 6.57 -3.81
CA LEU A 212 -7.40 7.71 -4.04
C LEU A 212 -8.87 7.36 -3.77
N ALA A 213 -9.31 6.15 -4.13
CA ALA A 213 -10.63 5.66 -3.76
C ALA A 213 -10.85 5.65 -2.24
N LYS A 214 -9.79 5.38 -1.46
CA LYS A 214 -9.79 5.45 0.02
C LYS A 214 -9.72 6.88 0.57
N GLY A 215 -9.76 7.92 -0.26
CA GLY A 215 -9.70 9.32 0.14
C GLY A 215 -8.30 9.83 0.52
N ASN A 216 -7.25 9.09 0.21
CA ASN A 216 -5.88 9.53 0.52
C ASN A 216 -5.44 10.67 -0.42
N THR A 217 -4.49 11.48 0.03
CA THR A 217 -3.86 12.53 -0.79
C THR A 217 -2.98 11.92 -1.89
N ILE A 218 -2.76 12.65 -2.98
CA ILE A 218 -1.85 12.25 -4.08
C ILE A 218 -0.46 11.86 -3.54
N ARG A 219 0.08 12.65 -2.62
CA ARG A 219 1.39 12.40 -2.01
C ARG A 219 1.43 11.05 -1.27
N SER A 220 0.39 10.72 -0.52
CA SER A 220 0.26 9.44 0.18
C SER A 220 0.11 8.30 -0.83
N ALA A 221 -0.78 8.45 -1.81
CA ALA A 221 -1.03 7.47 -2.86
C ALA A 221 0.25 7.09 -3.63
N VAL A 222 1.07 8.09 -3.98
CA VAL A 222 2.36 7.85 -4.67
C VAL A 222 3.35 7.10 -3.78
N LYS A 223 3.46 7.45 -2.50
CA LYS A 223 4.36 6.74 -1.56
C LYS A 223 3.96 5.28 -1.42
N THR A 224 2.67 5.02 -1.22
CA THR A 224 2.07 3.69 -1.16
C THR A 224 2.36 2.89 -2.43
N ALA A 225 2.06 3.44 -3.58
CA ALA A 225 2.29 2.77 -4.87
C ALA A 225 3.78 2.47 -5.11
N LYS A 226 4.70 3.39 -4.75
CA LYS A 226 6.15 3.13 -4.85
C LYS A 226 6.60 1.98 -3.97
N ASN A 227 6.12 1.93 -2.73
CA ASN A 227 6.44 0.83 -1.82
C ASN A 227 5.86 -0.49 -2.33
N TYR A 228 4.60 -0.51 -2.74
CA TYR A 228 3.94 -1.67 -3.32
C TYR A 228 4.69 -2.22 -4.54
N VAL A 229 5.06 -1.36 -5.48
CA VAL A 229 5.83 -1.74 -6.67
C VAL A 229 7.23 -2.23 -6.29
N TYR A 230 7.90 -1.57 -5.34
CA TYR A 230 9.20 -2.04 -4.83
C TYR A 230 9.10 -3.47 -4.30
N GLN A 231 8.11 -3.78 -3.47
CA GLN A 231 7.89 -5.15 -2.97
C GLN A 231 7.53 -6.12 -4.09
N SER A 232 6.69 -5.70 -5.04
CA SER A 232 6.31 -6.52 -6.19
C SER A 232 7.49 -6.88 -7.09
N ILE A 233 8.45 -5.96 -7.27
CA ILE A 233 9.69 -6.21 -8.03
C ILE A 233 10.63 -7.09 -7.21
N LYS A 234 10.80 -6.81 -5.90
CA LYS A 234 11.63 -7.62 -5.01
C LYS A 234 11.21 -9.09 -5.00
N ASN A 235 9.90 -9.32 -5.02
CA ASN A 235 9.30 -10.66 -5.01
C ASN A 235 9.05 -11.21 -6.43
N SER A 236 9.53 -10.52 -7.49
CA SER A 236 9.29 -10.93 -8.86
C SER A 236 9.79 -12.35 -9.14
N LYS A 237 9.04 -13.06 -9.98
CA LYS A 237 9.32 -14.47 -10.32
C LYS A 237 9.71 -14.61 -11.78
N LYS A 238 10.77 -15.35 -12.04
CA LYS A 238 11.18 -15.75 -13.39
C LYS A 238 10.52 -17.07 -13.75
N ILE A 239 9.21 -17.04 -14.02
CA ILE A 239 8.40 -18.22 -14.33
C ILE A 239 8.37 -18.55 -15.82
N GLY A 240 8.86 -17.64 -16.67
CA GLY A 240 8.97 -17.83 -18.12
C GLY A 240 10.40 -17.63 -18.62
N LYS A 241 10.60 -17.81 -19.93
CA LYS A 241 11.92 -17.68 -20.58
C LYS A 241 12.35 -16.23 -20.86
N GLY A 242 11.49 -15.23 -20.56
CA GLY A 242 11.74 -13.81 -20.80
C GLY A 242 12.02 -13.04 -19.51
N ILE A 243 11.47 -11.81 -19.43
CA ILE A 243 11.60 -10.95 -18.24
C ILE A 243 10.79 -11.49 -17.06
N SER A 244 11.23 -11.18 -15.85
CA SER A 244 10.51 -11.55 -14.63
C SER A 244 9.16 -10.85 -14.56
N ILE A 245 8.17 -11.50 -13.97
CA ILE A 245 6.85 -10.94 -13.71
C ILE A 245 6.82 -10.41 -12.28
N THR A 246 6.30 -9.20 -12.08
CA THR A 246 6.05 -8.66 -10.75
C THR A 246 5.11 -9.58 -9.98
N HIS A 247 5.44 -9.85 -8.73
CA HIS A 247 4.64 -10.69 -7.86
C HIS A 247 4.37 -9.96 -6.56
N SER A 248 3.15 -9.51 -6.40
CA SER A 248 2.68 -8.93 -5.15
C SER A 248 1.93 -10.00 -4.39
N HIS A 249 2.55 -10.49 -3.35
CA HIS A 249 1.94 -11.40 -2.40
C HIS A 249 1.76 -10.62 -1.10
N ILE A 250 0.53 -10.48 -0.64
CA ILE A 250 0.30 -10.15 0.77
C ILE A 250 0.75 -11.41 1.52
N SER A 251 1.76 -11.29 2.37
CA SER A 251 2.15 -12.42 3.20
C SER A 251 0.98 -12.80 4.11
N ASN A 252 0.89 -14.07 4.48
CA ASN A 252 -0.11 -14.52 5.45
C ASN A 252 -0.02 -13.69 6.73
N GLU A 253 1.19 -13.33 7.14
CA GLU A 253 1.43 -12.47 8.30
C GLU A 253 0.82 -11.06 8.13
N MET A 254 0.88 -10.48 6.94
CA MET A 254 0.28 -9.16 6.71
C MET A 254 -1.26 -9.24 6.74
N LYS A 255 -1.83 -10.32 6.20
CA LYS A 255 -3.26 -10.58 6.27
C LYS A 255 -3.71 -10.79 7.71
N GLU A 256 -3.04 -11.67 8.46
CA GLU A 256 -3.34 -11.92 9.88
C GLU A 256 -3.28 -10.64 10.71
N LEU A 257 -2.27 -9.78 10.48
CA LEU A 257 -2.18 -8.50 11.19
C LEU A 257 -3.30 -7.54 10.80
N SER A 258 -3.66 -7.48 9.51
CA SER A 258 -4.75 -6.64 9.00
C SER A 258 -6.10 -7.06 9.58
N ASP A 259 -6.41 -8.35 9.57
CA ASP A 259 -7.65 -8.90 10.10
C ASP A 259 -7.74 -8.61 11.62
N SER A 260 -6.67 -8.86 12.36
CA SER A 260 -6.60 -8.60 13.80
C SER A 260 -6.67 -7.11 14.16
N ILE A 261 -6.18 -6.21 13.30
CA ILE A 261 -6.38 -4.75 13.48
C ILE A 261 -7.87 -4.40 13.36
N ASN A 262 -8.56 -5.00 12.40
CA ASN A 262 -10.00 -4.78 12.24
C ASN A 262 -10.77 -5.30 13.46
N ASP A 263 -10.46 -6.50 13.94
CA ASP A 263 -11.07 -7.08 15.15
C ASP A 263 -10.79 -6.21 16.41
N PHE A 264 -9.55 -5.75 16.56
CA PHE A 264 -9.18 -4.83 17.64
C PHE A 264 -10.04 -3.55 17.64
N ARG A 265 -10.27 -2.98 16.47
CA ARG A 265 -11.10 -1.76 16.30
C ARG A 265 -12.56 -1.97 16.67
N GLN A 266 -13.07 -3.21 16.57
CA GLN A 266 -14.45 -3.56 16.88
C GLN A 266 -14.67 -3.84 18.38
N ILE A 267 -13.62 -3.95 19.19
CA ILE A 267 -13.75 -4.18 20.63
C ILE A 267 -14.50 -2.99 21.26
N ARG A 268 -15.58 -3.27 21.98
CA ARG A 268 -16.40 -2.23 22.64
C ARG A 268 -15.56 -1.38 23.59
N ASN A 269 -15.65 -0.05 23.47
CA ASN A 269 -14.90 0.93 24.28
C ASN A 269 -13.37 0.90 24.14
N ILE A 270 -12.83 0.26 23.10
CA ILE A 270 -11.38 0.16 22.87
C ILE A 270 -10.68 1.54 22.81
N TYR A 271 -11.36 2.58 22.34
CA TYR A 271 -10.85 3.95 22.28
C TYR A 271 -10.40 4.51 23.64
N LYS A 272 -10.88 3.95 24.76
CA LYS A 272 -10.51 4.37 26.12
C LYS A 272 -9.10 3.93 26.52
N VAL A 273 -8.55 2.93 25.87
CA VAL A 273 -7.22 2.38 26.17
C VAL A 273 -6.15 2.78 25.18
N ILE A 274 -6.49 3.64 24.20
CA ILE A 274 -5.50 4.21 23.28
C ILE A 274 -4.69 5.28 24.02
N PRO A 275 -3.34 5.18 24.04
CA PRO A 275 -2.47 6.17 24.68
C PRO A 275 -2.42 7.47 23.91
N GLU A 276 -1.87 8.54 24.48
CA GLU A 276 -1.67 9.82 23.80
C GLU A 276 -0.70 9.70 22.61
N CYS A 277 0.36 8.90 22.76
CA CYS A 277 1.29 8.57 21.69
C CYS A 277 0.68 7.63 20.62
N GLN A 278 -0.60 7.26 20.78
CA GLN A 278 -1.35 6.36 19.91
C GLN A 278 -0.84 4.90 19.96
N THR A 279 -1.62 3.98 19.37
CA THR A 279 -1.31 2.54 19.39
C THR A 279 -0.60 2.13 18.11
N ASN A 280 0.38 1.24 18.23
CA ASN A 280 0.86 0.45 17.11
C ASN A 280 0.69 -1.04 17.38
N PHE A 281 0.44 -1.80 16.35
CA PHE A 281 0.24 -3.24 16.40
C PHE A 281 1.23 -3.89 15.45
N VAL A 282 2.03 -4.83 15.93
CA VAL A 282 3.11 -5.44 15.16
C VAL A 282 3.04 -6.96 15.10
N PHE A 283 3.54 -7.51 14.01
CA PHE A 283 3.72 -8.94 13.82
C PHE A 283 5.06 -9.23 13.18
N ALA A 284 5.90 -9.99 13.86
CA ALA A 284 7.25 -10.35 13.43
C ALA A 284 7.26 -11.62 12.59
N LYS A 285 8.19 -11.72 11.64
CA LYS A 285 8.57 -12.98 11.00
C LYS A 285 9.10 -13.95 12.05
N LYS A 286 9.26 -15.21 11.68
CA LYS A 286 10.01 -16.17 12.51
C LYS A 286 11.46 -15.69 12.64
N ASN A 287 11.99 -15.64 13.87
CA ASN A 287 13.35 -15.21 14.18
C ASN A 287 13.73 -13.83 13.59
N PRO A 288 13.03 -12.75 13.96
CA PRO A 288 13.29 -11.42 13.41
C PRO A 288 14.66 -10.90 13.90
N ALA A 289 15.51 -10.50 12.95
CA ALA A 289 16.82 -9.92 13.26
C ALA A 289 16.76 -8.41 13.39
N THR A 290 15.94 -7.76 12.57
CA THR A 290 15.85 -6.31 12.46
C THR A 290 14.40 -5.83 12.43
N ILE A 291 14.20 -4.54 12.58
CA ILE A 291 12.89 -3.89 12.43
C ILE A 291 12.26 -4.21 11.05
N ASN A 292 13.07 -4.40 10.01
CA ASN A 292 12.56 -4.75 8.68
C ASN A 292 11.99 -6.18 8.59
N ASP A 293 12.07 -6.97 9.66
CA ASP A 293 11.44 -8.26 9.78
C ASP A 293 10.13 -8.22 10.59
N VAL A 294 9.71 -7.02 11.00
CA VAL A 294 8.51 -6.78 11.80
C VAL A 294 7.52 -5.94 11.01
N LEU A 295 6.33 -6.48 10.76
CA LEU A 295 5.19 -5.75 10.25
C LEU A 295 4.65 -4.81 11.32
N GLY A 296 4.28 -3.61 10.96
CA GLY A 296 3.64 -2.63 11.82
C GLY A 296 2.99 -1.54 10.99
N ILE A 297 2.20 -0.69 11.61
CA ILE A 297 1.54 0.42 10.94
C ILE A 297 2.54 1.58 10.82
N SER A 298 2.80 2.07 9.61
CA SER A 298 3.76 3.17 9.34
C SER A 298 3.39 4.51 10.01
N GLY A 299 2.10 4.69 10.31
CA GLY A 299 1.56 5.70 11.21
C GLY A 299 1.20 5.10 12.56
N ARG A 300 -0.09 5.10 12.91
CA ARG A 300 -0.60 4.58 14.18
C ARG A 300 -2.06 4.14 14.01
N LEU A 301 -2.58 3.41 14.99
CA LEU A 301 -4.01 3.34 15.28
C LEU A 301 -4.37 4.56 16.12
N VAL A 302 -5.08 5.49 15.53
CA VAL A 302 -5.35 6.82 16.09
C VAL A 302 -6.77 6.88 16.63
N LYS A 303 -6.93 7.38 17.86
CA LYS A 303 -8.24 7.66 18.43
C LYS A 303 -8.85 8.90 17.75
N CYS A 304 -10.03 8.72 17.16
CA CYS A 304 -10.83 9.78 16.56
C CYS A 304 -12.22 9.77 17.23
N GLY A 305 -12.41 10.59 18.27
CA GLY A 305 -13.63 10.53 19.11
C GLY A 305 -13.79 9.16 19.81
N LYS A 306 -14.84 8.44 19.46
CA LYS A 306 -15.11 7.06 19.97
C LYS A 306 -14.64 5.96 19.01
N GLU A 307 -14.08 6.33 17.88
CA GLU A 307 -13.58 5.42 16.86
C GLU A 307 -12.06 5.32 16.87
N ILE A 308 -11.54 4.27 16.25
CA ILE A 308 -10.12 4.10 15.97
C ILE A 308 -9.93 4.06 14.46
N VAL A 309 -9.04 4.92 13.96
CA VAL A 309 -8.69 5.00 12.55
C VAL A 309 -7.25 4.52 12.35
N THR A 310 -7.01 3.77 11.30
CA THR A 310 -5.65 3.39 10.90
C THR A 310 -5.03 4.55 10.11
N ALA A 311 -4.06 5.23 10.69
CA ALA A 311 -3.31 6.30 10.04
C ALA A 311 -1.99 5.75 9.49
N GLY A 312 -2.00 5.36 8.23
CA GLY A 312 -0.85 4.74 7.55
C GLY A 312 -1.12 3.30 7.15
N GLU A 313 -0.07 2.64 6.62
CA GLU A 313 -0.17 1.30 6.03
C GLU A 313 0.58 0.27 6.86
N ILE A 314 0.14 -0.99 6.75
CA ILE A 314 0.87 -2.13 7.30
C ILE A 314 2.08 -2.39 6.40
N MET A 315 3.28 -2.28 6.97
CA MET A 315 4.51 -2.52 6.24
C MET A 315 5.61 -3.04 7.17
N TYR A 316 6.58 -3.71 6.59
CA TYR A 316 7.81 -4.06 7.32
C TYR A 316 8.57 -2.81 7.70
N GLY A 317 9.01 -2.73 8.96
CA GLY A 317 9.65 -1.54 9.52
C GLY A 317 8.68 -0.42 9.93
N GLY A 318 7.36 -0.66 9.86
CA GLY A 318 6.32 0.36 10.12
C GLY A 318 6.25 0.85 11.57
N SER A 319 6.86 0.15 12.52
CA SER A 319 6.88 0.55 13.93
C SER A 319 8.24 0.34 14.55
N GLN A 320 8.87 1.42 15.03
CA GLN A 320 10.18 1.35 15.66
C GLN A 320 10.09 0.85 17.11
N HIS A 321 9.27 1.49 17.94
CA HIS A 321 9.20 1.20 19.38
C HIS A 321 8.62 -0.19 19.68
N VAL A 322 7.41 -0.47 19.21
CA VAL A 322 6.75 -1.76 19.45
C VAL A 322 7.47 -2.89 18.71
N GLY A 323 8.04 -2.58 17.52
CA GLY A 323 8.88 -3.51 16.78
C GLY A 323 10.16 -3.88 17.52
N THR A 324 10.82 -2.93 18.17
CA THR A 324 12.00 -3.21 19.03
C THR A 324 11.61 -4.10 20.20
N ALA A 325 10.46 -3.82 20.84
CA ALA A 325 9.97 -4.62 21.97
C ALA A 325 9.76 -6.10 21.58
N ILE A 326 9.08 -6.35 20.46
CA ILE A 326 8.81 -7.73 20.03
C ILE A 326 10.09 -8.48 19.65
N ILE A 327 11.09 -7.81 19.04
CA ILE A 327 12.38 -8.42 18.71
C ILE A 327 13.09 -8.87 20.00
N GLN A 328 13.08 -8.06 21.07
CA GLN A 328 13.73 -8.43 22.32
C GLN A 328 13.03 -9.61 23.01
N VAL A 329 11.71 -9.65 23.01
CA VAL A 329 10.96 -10.78 23.57
C VAL A 329 11.17 -12.04 22.75
N ASN A 330 11.12 -11.95 21.42
CA ASN A 330 11.27 -13.08 20.51
C ASN A 330 12.64 -13.76 20.61
N LYS A 331 13.70 -13.03 20.89
CA LYS A 331 15.06 -13.61 21.12
C LYS A 331 15.07 -14.65 22.23
N LYS A 332 14.23 -14.50 23.25
CA LYS A 332 14.14 -15.43 24.39
C LYS A 332 12.97 -16.38 24.29
N PHE A 333 11.88 -15.95 23.66
CA PHE A 333 10.64 -16.67 23.47
C PHE A 333 10.24 -16.64 21.99
N PRO A 334 10.84 -17.51 21.13
CA PRO A 334 10.65 -17.46 19.67
C PRO A 334 9.21 -17.65 19.21
N GLU A 335 8.35 -18.24 20.02
CA GLU A 335 6.93 -18.40 19.76
C GLU A 335 6.14 -17.09 19.85
N ILE A 336 6.66 -16.07 20.56
CA ILE A 336 6.01 -14.77 20.68
C ILE A 336 6.44 -13.88 19.54
N ARG A 337 5.47 -13.57 18.66
CA ARG A 337 5.72 -12.86 17.41
C ARG A 337 4.90 -11.59 17.25
N SER A 338 3.94 -11.33 18.13
CA SER A 338 3.06 -10.17 18.03
C SER A 338 3.03 -9.34 19.30
N CYS A 339 2.89 -8.02 19.13
CA CYS A 339 2.85 -7.06 20.24
C CYS A 339 2.01 -5.84 19.88
N LEU A 340 1.31 -5.30 20.88
CA LEU A 340 0.51 -4.09 20.78
C LEU A 340 0.70 -3.25 22.04
N ASN A 341 0.73 -1.91 21.88
CA ASN A 341 0.79 -1.00 23.02
C ASN A 341 -0.58 -0.38 23.34
N ILE A 342 -0.90 -0.30 24.62
CA ILE A 342 -2.07 0.42 25.15
C ILE A 342 -1.67 1.35 26.28
N LYS A 343 -2.57 2.26 26.64
CA LYS A 343 -2.43 3.19 27.77
C LYS A 343 -2.18 2.44 29.07
N TYR A 344 -1.26 2.94 29.88
CA TYR A 344 -1.08 2.45 31.24
C TYR A 344 -2.24 2.92 32.14
N ASP A 345 -2.84 1.98 32.85
CA ASP A 345 -3.81 2.23 33.89
C ASP A 345 -3.69 1.11 34.96
N THR A 346 -3.64 1.49 36.22
CA THR A 346 -3.56 0.53 37.33
C THR A 346 -4.74 -0.44 37.35
N LYS A 347 -5.93 0.02 36.92
CA LYS A 347 -7.12 -0.82 36.79
C LYS A 347 -6.92 -1.88 35.71
N ILE A 348 -6.31 -1.55 34.59
CA ILE A 348 -5.99 -2.49 33.53
C ILE A 348 -5.02 -3.56 34.01
N VAL A 349 -3.94 -3.15 34.71
CA VAL A 349 -2.98 -4.09 35.32
C VAL A 349 -3.64 -5.00 36.37
N SER A 350 -4.52 -4.46 37.19
CA SER A 350 -5.27 -5.25 38.19
C SER A 350 -6.20 -6.27 37.54
N LYS A 351 -6.92 -5.87 36.47
CA LYS A 351 -7.79 -6.77 35.71
C LYS A 351 -6.96 -7.89 35.01
N ALA A 352 -5.84 -7.54 34.42
CA ALA A 352 -4.94 -8.51 33.80
C ALA A 352 -4.42 -9.56 34.82
N LYS A 353 -4.11 -9.14 36.03
CA LYS A 353 -3.76 -10.08 37.12
C LYS A 353 -4.92 -11.04 37.48
N LYS A 354 -6.15 -10.51 37.60
CA LYS A 354 -7.35 -11.33 37.89
C LYS A 354 -7.65 -12.35 36.80
N VAL A 355 -7.35 -12.01 35.54
CA VAL A 355 -7.49 -12.91 34.38
C VAL A 355 -6.38 -13.98 34.33
N GLY A 356 -5.34 -13.88 35.18
CA GLY A 356 -4.25 -14.85 35.29
C GLY A 356 -3.06 -14.57 34.35
N PHE A 357 -2.94 -13.37 33.78
CA PHE A 357 -1.82 -13.04 32.90
C PHE A 357 -0.49 -12.88 33.66
N THR A 358 0.59 -13.33 33.04
CA THR A 358 1.96 -13.10 33.51
C THR A 358 2.36 -11.66 33.22
N ILE A 359 2.54 -10.86 34.27
CA ILE A 359 2.84 -9.45 34.18
C ILE A 359 4.24 -9.16 34.67
N LEU A 360 5.04 -8.51 33.84
CA LEU A 360 6.34 -8.00 34.18
C LEU A 360 6.34 -6.45 34.10
N SER A 361 7.34 -5.83 34.72
CA SER A 361 7.49 -4.37 34.67
C SER A 361 8.96 -3.99 34.76
N TYR A 362 9.30 -2.80 34.27
CA TYR A 362 10.59 -2.17 34.47
C TYR A 362 10.42 -0.71 34.88
N ASP A 363 11.41 -0.23 35.64
CA ASP A 363 11.47 1.14 36.11
C ASP A 363 12.43 1.93 35.22
N ARG A 364 11.91 2.93 34.49
CA ARG A 364 12.73 3.80 33.61
C ARG A 364 13.70 4.67 34.38
N ASN A 365 13.44 4.97 35.63
CA ASN A 365 14.38 5.74 36.45
C ASN A 365 15.71 5.02 36.65
N LYS A 366 15.72 3.68 36.52
CA LYS A 366 16.91 2.84 36.63
C LYS A 366 17.68 2.70 35.31
N GLU A 367 17.22 3.38 34.25
CA GLU A 367 17.87 3.36 32.94
C GLU A 367 19.21 4.08 32.98
N PRO A 368 20.32 3.47 32.48
CA PRO A 368 21.63 4.11 32.42
C PRO A 368 21.58 5.40 31.57
N ARG A 369 22.15 6.50 32.08
CA ARG A 369 22.15 7.82 31.42
C ARG A 369 22.65 7.74 29.96
N LYS A 370 23.65 6.95 29.66
CA LYS A 370 24.23 6.75 28.31
C LYS A 370 23.25 6.16 27.28
N LEU A 371 22.15 5.56 27.72
CA LEU A 371 21.14 4.94 26.83
C LEU A 371 19.94 5.87 26.58
N ARG A 372 19.74 6.91 27.42
CA ARG A 372 18.55 7.80 27.34
C ARG A 372 18.49 8.60 26.05
N ASP A 373 19.66 8.93 25.47
CA ASP A 373 19.78 9.76 24.27
C ASP A 373 19.81 8.96 22.96
N LYS A 374 19.86 7.61 23.05
CA LYS A 374 19.83 6.74 21.88
C LYS A 374 18.42 6.28 21.58
N GLU A 375 17.92 6.53 20.38
CA GLU A 375 16.61 6.12 19.92
C GLU A 375 16.41 4.60 20.09
N ASN A 376 15.28 4.18 20.66
CA ASN A 376 14.89 2.78 20.93
C ASN A 376 15.76 2.02 21.97
N SER A 377 16.83 2.57 22.49
CA SER A 377 17.69 1.92 23.48
C SER A 377 16.95 1.68 24.79
N SER A 378 16.15 2.63 25.22
CA SER A 378 15.32 2.56 26.45
C SER A 378 14.38 1.36 26.46
N ILE A 379 13.70 1.11 25.34
CA ILE A 379 12.77 -0.03 25.22
C ILE A 379 13.55 -1.33 25.21
N SER A 380 14.61 -1.41 24.42
CA SER A 380 15.46 -2.59 24.37
C SER A 380 16.02 -2.96 25.74
N TRP A 381 16.55 -1.97 26.48
CA TRP A 381 17.07 -2.15 27.82
C TRP A 381 15.96 -2.58 28.80
N GLY A 382 14.83 -1.86 28.82
CA GLY A 382 13.74 -2.12 29.76
C GLY A 382 13.13 -3.52 29.58
N ILE A 383 12.86 -3.92 28.34
CA ILE A 383 12.37 -5.26 28.02
C ILE A 383 13.39 -6.32 28.42
N SER A 384 14.66 -6.19 28.00
CA SER A 384 15.70 -7.17 28.33
C SER A 384 15.90 -7.36 29.82
N ASN A 385 15.84 -6.29 30.62
CA ASN A 385 15.96 -6.36 32.08
C ASN A 385 14.72 -6.95 32.77
N SER A 386 13.55 -6.77 32.20
CA SER A 386 12.30 -7.35 32.74
C SER A 386 12.17 -8.84 32.46
N LEU A 387 12.75 -9.33 31.36
CA LEU A 387 12.65 -10.74 30.93
C LEU A 387 13.50 -11.65 31.82
N LYS A 388 12.84 -12.32 32.78
CA LYS A 388 13.43 -13.39 33.60
C LYS A 388 13.15 -14.76 32.96
N THR A 389 12.68 -15.71 33.73
CA THR A 389 12.42 -17.10 33.30
C THR A 389 11.02 -17.33 32.74
N LYS A 390 10.06 -16.44 33.03
CA LYS A 390 8.65 -16.60 32.66
C LYS A 390 8.32 -15.85 31.38
N LEU A 391 7.54 -16.50 30.51
CA LEU A 391 6.94 -15.90 29.34
C LEU A 391 5.97 -14.78 29.73
N PRO A 392 6.17 -13.52 29.28
CA PRO A 392 5.28 -12.43 29.62
C PRO A 392 4.06 -12.38 28.68
N ASP A 393 2.86 -12.21 29.27
CA ASP A 393 1.70 -11.74 28.52
C ASP A 393 1.72 -10.21 28.42
N ILE A 394 2.23 -9.55 29.44
CA ILE A 394 2.26 -8.09 29.58
C ILE A 394 3.60 -7.64 30.16
N ILE A 395 4.15 -6.57 29.57
CA ILE A 395 5.23 -5.80 30.17
C ILE A 395 4.79 -4.34 30.21
N TYR A 396 4.94 -3.67 31.38
CA TYR A 396 4.59 -2.27 31.51
C TYR A 396 5.67 -1.43 32.15
N HIS A 397 5.63 -0.12 31.93
CA HIS A 397 6.37 0.89 32.68
C HIS A 397 5.47 2.08 33.01
N LYS A 398 5.81 2.80 34.09
CA LYS A 398 5.04 3.95 34.58
C LYS A 398 5.41 5.28 33.94
N GLY A 399 6.21 5.25 32.87
CA GLY A 399 6.71 6.45 32.20
C GLY A 399 7.94 7.04 32.87
N ASP A 400 8.34 8.23 32.42
CA ASP A 400 9.40 9.09 32.96
C ASP A 400 9.14 10.52 32.43
N ILE A 401 9.91 11.52 32.84
CA ILE A 401 9.78 12.91 32.34
C ILE A 401 9.80 12.92 30.81
N GLY A 402 8.72 13.44 30.21
CA GLY A 402 8.54 13.50 28.76
C GLY A 402 8.27 12.15 28.05
N LYS A 403 8.02 11.07 28.80
CA LYS A 403 7.73 9.73 28.23
C LYS A 403 6.50 9.11 28.88
N GLU A 404 5.47 8.88 28.07
CA GLU A 404 4.18 8.35 28.51
C GLU A 404 4.31 6.93 29.12
N ALA A 405 3.55 6.67 30.17
CA ALA A 405 3.41 5.35 30.77
C ALA A 405 2.67 4.40 29.82
N MET A 406 3.12 3.15 29.68
CA MET A 406 2.64 2.24 28.64
C MET A 406 2.56 0.80 29.09
N ILE A 407 1.58 0.08 28.55
CA ILE A 407 1.44 -1.37 28.63
C ILE A 407 1.69 -1.97 27.26
N LEU A 408 2.58 -2.95 27.18
CA LEU A 408 2.84 -3.77 26.00
C LEU A 408 2.23 -5.15 26.22
N ILE A 409 1.37 -5.60 25.29
CA ILE A 409 0.70 -6.90 25.32
C ILE A 409 1.32 -7.78 24.25
N PHE A 410 1.77 -8.96 24.62
CA PHE A 410 2.47 -9.91 23.78
C PHE A 410 1.64 -11.14 23.49
N GLY A 411 1.82 -11.70 22.27
CA GLY A 411 1.12 -12.90 21.85
C GLY A 411 1.89 -13.68 20.78
N LYS A 412 1.47 -14.94 20.59
CA LYS A 412 2.05 -15.81 19.56
C LYS A 412 1.81 -15.26 18.15
N ASN A 413 0.63 -14.71 17.96
CA ASN A 413 0.18 -14.08 16.71
C ASN A 413 -0.73 -12.87 17.05
N PRO A 414 -1.15 -12.07 16.06
CA PRO A 414 -2.02 -10.92 16.28
C PRO A 414 -3.37 -11.26 16.93
N ASP A 415 -4.01 -12.34 16.53
CA ASP A 415 -5.29 -12.78 17.10
C ASP A 415 -5.18 -13.08 18.61
N ASP A 416 -4.11 -13.73 19.06
CA ASP A 416 -3.83 -13.96 20.47
C ASP A 416 -3.73 -12.64 21.27
N VAL A 417 -3.08 -11.62 20.70
CA VAL A 417 -3.00 -10.28 21.30
C VAL A 417 -4.39 -9.66 21.42
N VAL A 418 -5.22 -9.71 20.37
CA VAL A 418 -6.60 -9.18 20.39
C VAL A 418 -7.44 -9.86 21.43
N LYS A 419 -7.37 -11.20 21.55
CA LYS A 419 -8.05 -11.98 22.57
C LYS A 419 -7.65 -11.57 23.99
N LYS A 420 -6.37 -11.32 24.24
CA LYS A 420 -5.88 -10.83 25.54
C LYS A 420 -6.42 -9.44 25.86
N VAL A 421 -6.40 -8.52 24.90
CA VAL A 421 -6.98 -7.18 25.06
C VAL A 421 -8.47 -7.27 25.37
N SER A 422 -9.23 -8.07 24.61
CA SER A 422 -10.67 -8.26 24.81
C SER A 422 -10.99 -8.77 26.22
N LYS A 423 -10.24 -9.75 26.72
CA LYS A 423 -10.40 -10.27 28.09
C LYS A 423 -10.17 -9.19 29.15
N ILE A 424 -9.17 -8.31 28.98
CA ILE A 424 -8.88 -7.23 29.92
C ILE A 424 -9.99 -6.17 29.93
N ILE A 425 -10.54 -5.86 28.75
CA ILE A 425 -11.56 -4.79 28.60
C ILE A 425 -12.94 -5.27 29.04
N ALA A 426 -13.28 -6.52 28.76
CA ALA A 426 -14.57 -7.12 29.14
C ALA A 426 -14.73 -7.28 30.66
N TYR A 427 -13.65 -7.37 31.41
CA TYR A 427 -13.63 -7.47 32.89
C TYR A 427 -13.78 -6.08 33.52
#